data_29241f33ab85c4875a28658d62274d92
#
_entry.id   29241f33ab85c4875a28658d62274d92
#
_cell.length_a   1.000
_cell.length_b   1.000
_cell.length_c   1.000
_cell.angle_alpha   90.00
_cell.angle_beta   90.00
_cell.angle_gamma   90.00
#
_symmetry.space_group_name_H-M   'P 1'
#
loop_
_entity.id
_entity.type
_entity.pdbx_description
1 polymer ?
#
loop_
_entity_poly.entity_id
_entity_poly.type
_entity_poly.pdbx_seq_one_letter_code
_entity_poly.pdbx_strand_id
1 'polypeptide(L)'
;LSVHGHDVTLHFLINDVLMTLFFGLAVKEIAEAFQPGGSLYPPGRRAVNPLCGTVGGVLGPVLAYFIILWVFTSSGAIAEDFGTLKVGWGIPTATDISIAWVAAVCVFGVGHAAINYLLLCAVVDDGIGLIIIAVAYPSSGGCEYGYLGLVVAAMVVAYLLRRFKCSRWEAYVVLAGPLAWCGLLWSCVHPSLALVFVVP
;
A
#
# COMPACT_ATOMS: atom_id res chain seq x y z
N LEU A 1 23.83 2.35 14.52
CA LEU A 1 24.18 2.80 13.16
C LEU A 1 23.09 3.75 12.70
N SER A 2 23.40 5.00 12.44
CA SER A 2 22.46 5.97 11.89
C SER A 2 22.74 6.16 10.40
N VAL A 3 21.73 6.00 9.58
CA VAL A 3 21.78 6.32 8.16
C VAL A 3 20.99 7.63 7.98
N HIS A 4 21.73 8.71 7.71
CA HIS A 4 21.17 10.05 7.41
C HIS A 4 20.13 10.57 8.44
N GLY A 5 20.43 10.41 9.74
CA GLY A 5 19.54 10.89 10.83
C GLY A 5 18.45 9.89 11.25
N HIS A 6 18.31 8.76 10.56
CA HIS A 6 17.45 7.65 10.99
C HIS A 6 18.31 6.60 11.68
N ASP A 7 17.99 6.32 12.95
CA ASP A 7 18.61 5.19 13.65
C ASP A 7 18.10 3.89 13.02
N VAL A 8 19.05 3.00 12.63
CA VAL A 8 18.72 1.67 12.12
C VAL A 8 18.17 0.83 13.27
N THR A 9 16.90 0.99 13.52
CA THR A 9 16.12 0.23 14.49
C THR A 9 15.35 -0.89 13.79
N LEU A 10 14.83 -1.83 14.56
CA LEU A 10 13.90 -2.84 14.04
C LEU A 10 12.67 -2.19 13.37
N HIS A 11 12.23 -1.06 13.91
CA HIS A 11 11.13 -0.26 13.37
C HIS A 11 11.45 0.25 11.95
N PHE A 12 12.66 0.81 11.74
CA PHE A 12 13.12 1.22 10.41
C PHE A 12 13.17 0.04 9.42
N LEU A 13 13.72 -1.11 9.85
CA LEU A 13 13.79 -2.29 8.99
C LEU A 13 12.38 -2.75 8.54
N ILE A 14 11.43 -2.76 9.46
CA ILE A 14 10.06 -3.19 9.15
C ILE A 14 9.36 -2.16 8.26
N ASN A 15 9.34 -0.88 8.66
CA ASN A 15 8.51 0.14 8.01
C ASN A 15 9.11 0.64 6.68
N ASP A 16 10.42 0.70 6.54
CA ASP A 16 11.04 1.30 5.36
C ASP A 16 11.58 0.25 4.38
N VAL A 17 11.96 -0.94 4.85
CA VAL A 17 12.50 -1.98 3.98
C VAL A 17 11.46 -3.07 3.70
N LEU A 18 10.90 -3.73 4.73
CA LEU A 18 9.95 -4.83 4.51
C LEU A 18 8.64 -4.34 3.92
N MET A 19 8.15 -3.17 4.33
CA MET A 19 6.95 -2.56 3.76
C MET A 19 7.15 -2.17 2.28
N THR A 20 8.37 -1.82 1.86
CA THR A 20 8.66 -1.59 0.44
C THR A 20 8.41 -2.84 -0.40
N LEU A 21 8.85 -4.00 0.06
CA LEU A 21 8.64 -5.28 -0.63
C LEU A 21 7.16 -5.66 -0.65
N PHE A 22 6.46 -5.45 0.47
CA PHE A 22 5.03 -5.70 0.58
C PHE A 22 4.22 -4.85 -0.42
N PHE A 23 4.47 -3.54 -0.46
CA PHE A 23 3.78 -2.66 -1.40
C PHE A 23 4.16 -2.93 -2.86
N GLY A 24 5.39 -3.34 -3.13
CA GLY A 24 5.79 -3.81 -4.46
C GLY A 24 4.96 -5.02 -4.91
N LEU A 25 4.72 -5.97 -4.01
CA LEU A 25 3.88 -7.13 -4.29
C LEU A 25 2.41 -6.73 -4.51
N ALA A 26 1.86 -5.87 -3.65
CA ALA A 26 0.49 -5.37 -3.78
C ALA A 26 0.26 -4.66 -5.11
N VAL A 27 1.17 -3.78 -5.53
CA VAL A 27 1.06 -3.07 -6.82
C VAL A 27 1.18 -4.04 -8.00
N LYS A 28 2.04 -5.05 -7.90
CA LYS A 28 2.12 -6.11 -8.91
C LYS A 28 0.77 -6.82 -9.07
N GLU A 29 0.12 -7.21 -7.99
CA GLU A 29 -1.20 -7.86 -8.03
C GLU A 29 -2.27 -6.94 -8.61
N ILE A 30 -2.26 -5.65 -8.25
CA ILE A 30 -3.14 -4.63 -8.84
C ILE A 30 -2.90 -4.54 -10.35
N ALA A 31 -1.64 -4.45 -10.78
CA ALA A 31 -1.30 -4.36 -12.20
C ALA A 31 -1.75 -5.60 -12.98
N GLU A 32 -1.57 -6.79 -12.44
CA GLU A 32 -2.03 -8.05 -13.03
C GLU A 32 -3.56 -8.12 -13.13
N ALA A 33 -4.29 -7.61 -12.13
CA ALA A 33 -5.74 -7.58 -12.15
C ALA A 33 -6.32 -6.70 -13.29
N PHE A 34 -5.61 -5.64 -13.68
CA PHE A 34 -6.00 -4.73 -14.77
C PHE A 34 -5.52 -5.17 -16.16
N GLN A 35 -4.65 -6.17 -16.26
CA GLN A 35 -4.16 -6.66 -17.54
C GLN A 35 -5.22 -7.48 -18.30
N PRO A 36 -5.09 -7.64 -19.64
CA PRO A 36 -5.95 -8.51 -20.45
C PRO A 36 -5.95 -9.93 -19.88
N GLY A 37 -7.12 -10.40 -19.44
CA GLY A 37 -7.29 -11.69 -18.76
C GLY A 37 -7.32 -11.60 -17.24
N GLY A 38 -6.99 -10.45 -16.65
CA GLY A 38 -7.12 -10.22 -15.23
C GLY A 38 -8.58 -10.07 -14.76
N SER A 39 -8.78 -10.14 -13.47
CA SER A 39 -10.12 -10.15 -12.84
C SER A 39 -10.89 -8.83 -12.98
N LEU A 40 -10.18 -7.69 -13.14
CA LEU A 40 -10.75 -6.37 -13.37
C LEU A 40 -10.85 -5.99 -14.87
N TYR A 41 -10.40 -6.85 -15.78
CA TYR A 41 -10.48 -6.57 -17.22
C TYR A 41 -11.81 -7.04 -17.82
N PRO A 42 -12.51 -6.27 -18.69
CA PRO A 42 -12.24 -4.89 -19.07
C PRO A 42 -12.57 -3.91 -17.92
N PRO A 43 -11.77 -2.88 -17.73
CA PRO A 43 -12.01 -1.86 -16.71
C PRO A 43 -13.37 -1.19 -17.00
N GLY A 44 -14.22 -1.13 -16.00
CA GLY A 44 -15.57 -0.58 -16.09
C GLY A 44 -16.61 -1.48 -15.42
N ARG A 45 -17.36 -2.24 -16.16
CA ARG A 45 -18.50 -3.00 -15.63
C ARG A 45 -18.14 -4.04 -14.57
N ARG A 46 -16.99 -4.73 -14.70
CA ARG A 46 -16.55 -5.76 -13.75
C ARG A 46 -15.86 -5.18 -12.53
N ALA A 47 -15.24 -3.99 -12.68
CA ALA A 47 -14.54 -3.32 -11.60
C ALA A 47 -15.50 -2.55 -10.65
N VAL A 48 -16.69 -2.14 -11.10
CA VAL A 48 -17.61 -1.31 -10.30
C VAL A 48 -18.03 -1.99 -8.99
N ASN A 49 -18.42 -3.24 -9.03
CA ASN A 49 -18.88 -3.95 -7.83
C ASN A 49 -17.77 -4.11 -6.77
N PRO A 50 -16.55 -4.60 -7.11
CA PRO A 50 -15.45 -4.64 -6.17
C PRO A 50 -15.06 -3.26 -5.65
N LEU A 51 -14.97 -2.24 -6.53
CA LEU A 51 -14.66 -0.87 -6.13
C LEU A 51 -15.70 -0.31 -5.14
N CYS A 52 -17.00 -0.50 -5.39
CA CYS A 52 -18.04 -0.09 -4.46
C CYS A 52 -17.95 -0.87 -3.14
N GLY A 53 -17.67 -2.17 -3.20
CA GLY A 53 -17.48 -3.02 -2.02
C GLY A 53 -16.29 -2.54 -1.17
N THR A 54 -15.17 -2.25 -1.80
CA THR A 54 -13.96 -1.71 -1.16
C THR A 54 -14.20 -0.34 -0.54
N VAL A 55 -14.80 0.59 -1.29
CA VAL A 55 -15.14 1.92 -0.74
C VAL A 55 -16.04 1.78 0.51
N GLY A 56 -17.02 0.88 0.48
CA GLY A 56 -17.84 0.59 1.66
C GLY A 56 -17.05 -0.05 2.80
N GLY A 57 -16.14 -0.97 2.46
CA GLY A 57 -15.24 -1.66 3.39
C GLY A 57 -14.25 -0.73 4.08
N VAL A 58 -13.78 0.31 3.40
CA VAL A 58 -12.91 1.35 3.97
C VAL A 58 -13.71 2.37 4.78
N LEU A 59 -14.79 2.91 4.21
CA LEU A 59 -15.59 3.95 4.87
C LEU A 59 -16.33 3.44 6.11
N GLY A 60 -16.81 2.19 6.11
CA GLY A 60 -17.52 1.61 7.23
C GLY A 60 -16.70 1.61 8.52
N PRO A 61 -15.54 0.97 8.57
CA PRO A 61 -14.65 0.98 9.74
C PRO A 61 -14.19 2.37 10.14
N VAL A 62 -13.90 3.27 9.19
CA VAL A 62 -13.51 4.67 9.48
C VAL A 62 -14.64 5.41 10.19
N LEU A 63 -15.88 5.31 9.68
CA LEU A 63 -17.04 5.93 10.31
C LEU A 63 -17.30 5.33 11.71
N ALA A 64 -17.24 4.00 11.83
CA ALA A 64 -17.39 3.33 13.11
C ALA A 64 -16.31 3.79 14.10
N TYR A 65 -15.06 3.91 13.67
CA TYR A 65 -13.95 4.42 14.49
C TYR A 65 -14.26 5.83 15.02
N PHE A 66 -14.67 6.76 14.17
CA PHE A 66 -14.97 8.12 14.60
C PHE A 66 -16.20 8.20 15.51
N ILE A 67 -17.24 7.40 15.26
CA ILE A 67 -18.43 7.34 16.12
C ILE A 67 -18.04 6.82 17.50
N ILE A 68 -17.31 5.71 17.57
CA ILE A 68 -16.85 5.11 18.82
C ILE A 68 -15.95 6.10 19.57
N LEU A 69 -14.99 6.69 18.87
CA LEU A 69 -14.08 7.67 19.47
C LEU A 69 -14.84 8.87 20.05
N TRP A 70 -15.81 9.40 19.31
CA TRP A 70 -16.64 10.51 19.77
C TRP A 70 -17.45 10.15 21.02
N VAL A 71 -18.09 8.97 21.03
CA VAL A 71 -18.87 8.47 22.17
C VAL A 71 -17.99 8.32 23.41
N PHE A 72 -16.83 7.68 23.29
CA PHE A 72 -15.94 7.44 24.43
C PHE A 72 -15.30 8.72 24.96
N THR A 73 -14.95 9.67 24.09
CA THR A 73 -14.43 10.97 24.50
C THR A 73 -15.51 11.80 25.17
N SER A 74 -16.74 11.78 24.64
CA SER A 74 -17.88 12.53 25.24
C SER A 74 -18.33 11.97 26.59
N SER A 75 -18.19 10.64 26.79
CA SER A 75 -18.54 9.99 28.06
C SER A 75 -17.45 10.12 29.14
N GLY A 76 -16.28 10.68 28.80
CA GLY A 76 -15.14 10.78 29.70
C GLY A 76 -14.47 9.44 30.03
N ALA A 77 -14.77 8.39 29.26
CA ALA A 77 -14.19 7.06 29.44
C ALA A 77 -12.73 6.98 29.03
N ILE A 78 -12.27 7.90 28.17
CA ILE A 78 -10.87 8.00 27.72
C ILE A 78 -10.34 9.37 28.17
N ALA A 79 -9.17 9.35 28.83
CA ALA A 79 -8.51 10.56 29.33
C ALA A 79 -7.74 11.32 28.24
N GLU A 80 -7.48 10.68 27.09
CA GLU A 80 -6.73 11.28 25.98
C GLU A 80 -7.62 12.18 25.12
N ASP A 81 -6.99 13.22 24.55
CA ASP A 81 -7.69 14.18 23.69
C ASP A 81 -8.08 13.56 22.35
N PHE A 82 -9.29 13.89 21.90
CA PHE A 82 -9.80 13.52 20.58
C PHE A 82 -8.83 13.89 19.43
N GLY A 83 -8.14 15.05 19.60
CA GLY A 83 -7.15 15.54 18.63
C GLY A 83 -5.98 14.57 18.41
N THR A 84 -5.55 13.87 19.44
CA THR A 84 -4.46 12.86 19.36
C THR A 84 -4.95 11.55 18.77
N LEU A 85 -6.10 11.07 19.23
CA LEU A 85 -6.64 9.76 18.82
C LEU A 85 -7.17 9.74 17.40
N LYS A 86 -7.67 10.88 16.88
CA LYS A 86 -8.19 10.95 15.51
C LYS A 86 -7.15 10.56 14.43
N VAL A 87 -5.85 10.68 14.72
CA VAL A 87 -4.78 10.33 13.76
C VAL A 87 -4.76 8.83 13.43
N GLY A 88 -5.30 7.99 14.33
CA GLY A 88 -5.38 6.54 14.16
C GLY A 88 -6.47 6.05 13.20
N TRP A 89 -7.16 6.92 12.48
CA TRP A 89 -8.29 6.56 11.60
C TRP A 89 -7.92 5.58 10.49
N GLY A 90 -6.66 5.53 10.07
CA GLY A 90 -6.16 4.61 9.04
C GLY A 90 -5.94 3.17 9.54
N ILE A 91 -5.85 2.94 10.86
CA ILE A 91 -5.58 1.60 11.40
C ILE A 91 -6.67 0.58 11.04
N PRO A 92 -7.96 0.86 11.22
CA PRO A 92 -9.02 -0.11 10.92
C PRO A 92 -9.28 -0.32 9.42
N THR A 93 -8.57 0.38 8.54
CA THR A 93 -8.73 0.21 7.08
C THR A 93 -7.78 -0.84 6.50
N ALA A 94 -6.73 -1.23 7.23
CA ALA A 94 -5.78 -2.24 6.77
C ALA A 94 -6.40 -3.64 6.87
N THR A 95 -6.54 -4.32 5.73
CA THR A 95 -7.09 -5.68 5.65
C THR A 95 -5.96 -6.68 5.39
N ASP A 96 -5.87 -7.75 6.20
CA ASP A 96 -4.93 -8.84 5.94
C ASP A 96 -5.52 -9.80 4.91
N ILE A 97 -4.97 -9.75 3.70
CA ILE A 97 -5.36 -10.62 2.58
C ILE A 97 -5.16 -12.10 2.94
N SER A 98 -4.06 -12.44 3.63
CA SER A 98 -3.70 -13.83 3.90
C SER A 98 -4.70 -14.50 4.85
N ILE A 99 -5.03 -13.83 5.94
CA ILE A 99 -6.01 -14.33 6.92
C ILE A 99 -7.41 -14.38 6.29
N ALA A 100 -7.80 -13.33 5.57
CA ALA A 100 -9.08 -13.28 4.89
C ALA A 100 -9.23 -14.41 3.86
N TRP A 101 -8.16 -14.69 3.08
CA TRP A 101 -8.14 -15.79 2.11
C TRP A 101 -8.28 -17.15 2.79
N VAL A 102 -7.51 -17.42 3.84
CA VAL A 102 -7.59 -18.69 4.58
C VAL A 102 -8.99 -18.88 5.16
N ALA A 103 -9.57 -17.87 5.78
CA ALA A 103 -10.93 -17.93 6.30
C ALA A 103 -11.96 -18.20 5.19
N ALA A 104 -11.83 -17.53 4.06
CA ALA A 104 -12.74 -17.73 2.92
C ALA A 104 -12.62 -19.15 2.33
N VAL A 105 -11.40 -19.70 2.23
CA VAL A 105 -11.19 -21.08 1.77
C VAL A 105 -11.80 -22.08 2.74
N CYS A 106 -11.69 -21.86 4.05
CA CYS A 106 -12.30 -22.73 5.06
C CYS A 106 -13.84 -22.73 5.00
N VAL A 107 -14.44 -21.57 4.69
CA VAL A 107 -15.90 -21.43 4.67
C VAL A 107 -16.52 -21.84 3.33
N PHE A 108 -15.94 -21.42 2.21
CA PHE A 108 -16.51 -21.60 0.87
C PHE A 108 -15.88 -22.74 0.08
N GLY A 109 -14.74 -23.24 0.49
CA GLY A 109 -13.96 -24.23 -0.27
C GLY A 109 -13.13 -23.62 -1.39
N VAL A 110 -12.09 -24.33 -1.81
CA VAL A 110 -11.15 -23.89 -2.84
C VAL A 110 -11.87 -23.67 -4.20
N GLY A 111 -11.61 -22.55 -4.86
CA GLY A 111 -12.15 -22.27 -6.20
C GLY A 111 -13.54 -21.61 -6.22
N HIS A 112 -14.12 -21.30 -5.07
CA HIS A 112 -15.41 -20.62 -5.04
C HIS A 112 -15.29 -19.15 -5.52
N ALA A 113 -16.30 -18.67 -6.27
CA ALA A 113 -16.30 -17.31 -6.83
C ALA A 113 -16.20 -16.19 -5.77
N ALA A 114 -16.68 -16.43 -4.55
CA ALA A 114 -16.59 -15.49 -3.44
C ALA A 114 -15.14 -15.23 -3.02
N ILE A 115 -14.23 -16.21 -3.16
CA ILE A 115 -12.80 -16.04 -2.84
C ILE A 115 -12.17 -15.06 -3.83
N ASN A 116 -12.44 -15.22 -5.12
CA ASN A 116 -11.93 -14.32 -6.15
C ASN A 116 -12.44 -12.88 -5.94
N TYR A 117 -13.71 -12.72 -5.55
CA TYR A 117 -14.27 -11.42 -5.24
C TYR A 117 -13.60 -10.80 -3.99
N LEU A 118 -13.39 -11.58 -2.93
CA LEU A 118 -12.72 -11.13 -1.71
C LEU A 118 -11.28 -10.68 -2.01
N LEU A 119 -10.52 -11.51 -2.74
CA LEU A 119 -9.15 -11.15 -3.14
C LEU A 119 -9.11 -9.86 -3.96
N LEU A 120 -10.08 -9.69 -4.85
CA LEU A 120 -10.17 -8.49 -5.66
C LEU A 120 -10.46 -7.24 -4.82
N CYS A 121 -11.37 -7.33 -3.84
CA CYS A 121 -11.61 -6.25 -2.89
C CYS A 121 -10.35 -5.94 -2.08
N ALA A 122 -9.66 -6.96 -1.57
CA ALA A 122 -8.44 -6.79 -0.77
C ALA A 122 -7.31 -6.12 -1.56
N VAL A 123 -7.11 -6.49 -2.84
CA VAL A 123 -6.13 -5.85 -3.73
C VAL A 123 -6.47 -4.36 -3.96
N VAL A 124 -7.75 -4.03 -4.09
CA VAL A 124 -8.19 -2.63 -4.25
C VAL A 124 -8.06 -1.86 -2.94
N ASP A 125 -8.33 -2.50 -1.79
CA ASP A 125 -8.09 -1.92 -0.45
C ASP A 125 -6.63 -1.53 -0.27
N ASP A 126 -5.70 -2.42 -0.63
CA ASP A 126 -4.26 -2.14 -0.59
C ASP A 126 -3.89 -0.94 -1.48
N GLY A 127 -4.48 -0.86 -2.68
CA GLY A 127 -4.30 0.28 -3.58
C GLY A 127 -4.78 1.60 -2.96
N ILE A 128 -5.93 1.60 -2.30
CA ILE A 128 -6.44 2.77 -1.57
C ILE A 128 -5.51 3.10 -0.39
N GLY A 129 -5.05 2.10 0.36
CA GLY A 129 -4.10 2.25 1.46
C GLY A 129 -2.80 2.92 1.00
N LEU A 130 -2.26 2.51 -0.16
CA LEU A 130 -1.08 3.14 -0.77
C LEU A 130 -1.30 4.63 -1.08
N ILE A 131 -2.46 4.99 -1.64
CA ILE A 131 -2.82 6.38 -1.93
C ILE A 131 -2.94 7.19 -0.63
N ILE A 132 -3.57 6.61 0.40
CA ILE A 132 -3.71 7.26 1.71
C ILE A 132 -2.33 7.51 2.32
N ILE A 133 -1.43 6.53 2.31
CA ILE A 133 -0.07 6.67 2.85
C ILE A 133 0.68 7.76 2.08
N ALA A 134 0.61 7.76 0.76
CA ALA A 134 1.30 8.73 -0.08
C ALA A 134 0.85 10.19 0.20
N VAL A 135 -0.44 10.39 0.50
CA VAL A 135 -1.03 11.73 0.65
C VAL A 135 -1.06 12.18 2.12
N ALA A 136 -1.44 11.29 3.04
CA ALA A 136 -1.70 11.65 4.44
C ALA A 136 -0.47 11.52 5.35
N TYR A 137 0.53 10.73 4.95
CA TYR A 137 1.73 10.45 5.75
C TYR A 137 3.02 10.78 4.98
N PRO A 138 3.24 12.06 4.61
CA PRO A 138 4.51 12.46 4.03
C PRO A 138 5.65 12.25 5.04
N SER A 139 6.84 11.86 4.57
CA SER A 139 7.97 11.68 5.47
C SER A 139 8.40 13.00 6.12
N SER A 140 8.76 12.92 7.40
CA SER A 140 9.08 14.08 8.25
C SER A 140 10.47 14.68 8.01
N GLY A 141 11.21 14.19 7.02
CA GLY A 141 12.53 14.69 6.63
C GLY A 141 12.47 16.03 5.87
N GLY A 142 13.58 16.76 5.85
CA GLY A 142 13.69 17.96 5.03
C GLY A 142 13.44 17.65 3.56
N CYS A 143 12.50 18.38 2.94
CA CYS A 143 12.09 18.13 1.56
C CYS A 143 13.14 18.60 0.56
N GLU A 144 13.94 17.71 0.06
CA GLU A 144 14.82 18.00 -1.08
C GLU A 144 14.26 17.36 -2.36
N TYR A 145 13.48 18.11 -3.10
CA TYR A 145 12.86 17.65 -4.36
C TYR A 145 13.86 17.22 -5.43
N GLY A 146 15.14 17.60 -5.30
CA GLY A 146 16.20 17.18 -6.22
C GLY A 146 16.38 15.66 -6.29
N TYR A 147 16.15 14.95 -5.20
CA TYR A 147 16.25 13.49 -5.14
C TYR A 147 15.11 12.73 -5.84
N LEU A 148 14.02 13.41 -6.18
CA LEU A 148 13.00 12.82 -7.06
C LEU A 148 13.58 12.48 -8.45
N GLY A 149 14.67 13.11 -8.85
CA GLY A 149 15.41 12.71 -10.04
C GLY A 149 15.92 11.26 -10.00
N LEU A 150 16.25 10.72 -8.80
CA LEU A 150 16.63 9.31 -8.64
C LEU A 150 15.42 8.37 -8.84
N VAL A 151 14.23 8.80 -8.44
CA VAL A 151 13.00 8.03 -8.69
C VAL A 151 12.72 7.98 -10.19
N VAL A 152 12.87 9.10 -10.89
CA VAL A 152 12.74 9.14 -12.35
C VAL A 152 13.80 8.27 -13.02
N ALA A 153 15.05 8.30 -12.54
CA ALA A 153 16.11 7.41 -13.03
C ALA A 153 15.76 5.93 -12.80
N ALA A 154 15.21 5.57 -11.64
CA ALA A 154 14.73 4.22 -11.35
C ALA A 154 13.61 3.79 -12.30
N MET A 155 12.66 4.67 -12.59
CA MET A 155 11.60 4.41 -13.57
C MET A 155 12.17 4.19 -14.98
N VAL A 156 13.16 4.98 -15.39
CA VAL A 156 13.86 4.79 -16.67
C VAL A 156 14.59 3.45 -16.71
N VAL A 157 15.29 3.06 -15.64
CA VAL A 157 15.94 1.74 -15.52
C VAL A 157 14.91 0.62 -15.63
N ALA A 158 13.79 0.71 -14.92
CA ALA A 158 12.72 -0.27 -15.00
C ALA A 158 12.12 -0.36 -16.43
N TYR A 159 11.92 0.79 -17.08
CA TYR A 159 11.47 0.84 -18.46
C TYR A 159 12.47 0.21 -19.44
N LEU A 160 13.77 0.45 -19.27
CA LEU A 160 14.83 -0.15 -20.10
C LEU A 160 14.87 -1.67 -19.89
N LEU A 161 14.80 -2.16 -18.64
CA LEU A 161 14.73 -3.60 -18.35
C LEU A 161 13.52 -4.25 -19.05
N ARG A 162 12.38 -3.59 -19.02
CA ARG A 162 11.17 -4.04 -19.74
C ARG A 162 11.39 -4.03 -21.26
N ARG A 163 12.03 -2.98 -21.79
CA ARG A 163 12.32 -2.85 -23.24
C ARG A 163 13.27 -3.94 -23.73
N PHE A 164 14.24 -4.35 -22.88
CA PHE A 164 15.13 -5.48 -23.14
C PHE A 164 14.51 -6.84 -22.84
N LYS A 165 13.20 -6.89 -22.55
CA LYS A 165 12.46 -8.13 -22.24
C LYS A 165 13.09 -8.94 -21.09
N CYS A 166 13.69 -8.28 -20.12
CA CYS A 166 14.18 -8.93 -18.93
C CYS A 166 12.98 -9.45 -18.11
N SER A 167 12.79 -10.76 -18.05
CA SER A 167 11.67 -11.40 -17.33
C SER A 167 12.03 -11.71 -15.87
N ARG A 168 13.25 -11.38 -15.44
CA ARG A 168 13.71 -11.63 -14.06
C ARG A 168 13.25 -10.51 -13.15
N TRP A 169 12.33 -10.80 -12.25
CA TRP A 169 11.83 -9.83 -11.25
C TRP A 169 12.93 -9.31 -10.32
N GLU A 170 13.96 -10.15 -10.04
CA GLU A 170 15.09 -9.79 -9.20
C GLU A 170 15.86 -8.58 -9.74
N ALA A 171 15.95 -8.47 -11.09
CA ALA A 171 16.63 -7.35 -11.72
C ALA A 171 15.95 -6.01 -11.42
N TYR A 172 14.62 -5.99 -11.39
CA TYR A 172 13.85 -4.79 -11.05
C TYR A 172 14.02 -4.42 -9.58
N VAL A 173 13.94 -5.40 -8.68
CA VAL A 173 14.09 -5.18 -7.24
C VAL A 173 15.50 -4.75 -6.88
N VAL A 174 16.55 -5.36 -7.47
CA VAL A 174 17.95 -5.11 -7.10
C VAL A 174 18.53 -3.86 -7.78
N LEU A 175 18.14 -3.56 -9.02
CA LEU A 175 18.70 -2.41 -9.77
C LEU A 175 17.87 -1.15 -9.61
N ALA A 176 16.54 -1.24 -9.83
CA ALA A 176 15.69 -0.07 -9.80
C ALA A 176 15.13 0.21 -8.39
N GLY A 177 14.89 -0.82 -7.58
CA GLY A 177 14.38 -0.70 -6.22
C GLY A 177 15.23 0.21 -5.32
N PRO A 178 16.54 -0.05 -5.14
CA PRO A 178 17.39 0.78 -4.27
C PRO A 178 17.52 2.22 -4.76
N LEU A 179 17.54 2.45 -6.08
CA LEU A 179 17.53 3.81 -6.65
C LEU A 179 16.29 4.58 -6.29
N ALA A 180 15.11 3.96 -6.46
CA ALA A 180 13.83 4.57 -6.07
C ALA A 180 13.76 4.77 -4.56
N TRP A 181 14.20 3.79 -3.78
CA TRP A 181 14.18 3.84 -2.32
C TRP A 181 15.06 4.96 -1.76
N CYS A 182 16.31 5.09 -2.25
CA CYS A 182 17.17 6.20 -1.89
C CYS A 182 16.59 7.55 -2.30
N GLY A 183 15.98 7.62 -3.50
CA GLY A 183 15.35 8.85 -3.97
C GLY A 183 14.17 9.28 -3.08
N LEU A 184 13.36 8.34 -2.62
CA LEU A 184 12.25 8.62 -1.73
C LEU A 184 12.68 8.90 -0.29
N LEU A 185 13.71 8.21 0.21
CA LEU A 185 14.23 8.41 1.57
C LEU A 185 14.66 9.87 1.82
N TRP A 186 15.17 10.54 0.79
CA TRP A 186 15.61 11.94 0.85
C TRP A 186 14.57 12.94 0.32
N SER A 187 13.46 12.45 -0.19
CA SER A 187 12.34 13.27 -0.62
C SER A 187 11.24 13.31 0.47
N CYS A 188 10.16 14.05 0.21
CA CYS A 188 9.01 14.12 1.11
C CYS A 188 8.05 12.93 1.01
N VAL A 189 8.37 11.92 0.22
CA VAL A 189 7.50 10.76 -0.02
C VAL A 189 8.00 9.58 0.80
N HIS A 190 7.07 8.79 1.35
CA HIS A 190 7.43 7.66 2.20
C HIS A 190 8.27 6.62 1.44
N PRO A 191 9.44 6.17 1.97
CA PRO A 191 10.36 5.27 1.27
C PRO A 191 9.73 3.92 0.90
N SER A 192 8.76 3.46 1.68
CA SER A 192 8.05 2.19 1.43
C SER A 192 7.36 2.12 0.06
N LEU A 193 7.09 3.27 -0.58
CA LEU A 193 6.48 3.34 -1.90
C LEU A 193 7.47 3.13 -3.07
N ALA A 194 8.76 2.88 -2.80
CA ALA A 194 9.78 2.83 -3.83
C ALA A 194 9.50 1.83 -4.94
N LEU A 195 9.06 0.62 -4.61
CA LEU A 195 8.75 -0.40 -5.61
C LEU A 195 7.45 -0.14 -6.38
N VAL A 196 6.56 0.71 -5.87
CA VAL A 196 5.35 1.14 -6.59
C VAL A 196 5.69 1.80 -7.92
N PHE A 197 6.79 2.57 -7.96
CA PHE A 197 7.25 3.26 -9.16
C PHE A 197 8.08 2.38 -10.10
N VAL A 198 8.50 1.19 -9.64
CA VAL A 198 9.41 0.29 -10.36
C VAL A 198 8.68 -0.91 -10.98
N VAL A 199 7.55 -1.32 -10.40
CA VAL A 199 6.75 -2.46 -10.91
C VAL A 199 6.26 -2.13 -12.33
N PRO A 200 6.57 -2.99 -13.33
CA PRO A 200 6.27 -2.74 -14.74
C PRO A 200 4.82 -3.01 -15.09
#